data_987461beaabbf40fa3b5425456681203
#
_entry.id   987461beaabbf40fa3b5425456681203
#
_cell.length_a   1.000
_cell.length_b   1.000
_cell.length_c   1.000
_cell.angle_alpha   90.00
_cell.angle_beta   90.00
_cell.angle_gamma   90.00
#
_symmetry.space_group_name_H-M   'P 1'
#
loop_
_entity.id
_entity.type
_entity.pdbx_description
1 polymer ?
#
loop_
_entity_poly.entity_id
_entity_poly.type
_entity_poly.pdbx_seq_one_letter_code
_entity_poly.pdbx_strand_id
1 'polypeptide(L)'
;MANNKRLYDYGKCHVCGEQMHEKRISQDFWLKGKLIVIESVPAGVCPQCGEKIVRADVGRQLATMIGNVRHSRIRKTITVPVIKYAREAA
;
A
#
# COMPACT_ATOMS: atom_id res chain seq x y z
N MET A 1 -21.89 15.07 6.83
CA MET A 1 -21.57 15.15 6.42
C MET A 1 -21.10 15.07 5.58
N ALA A 2 -20.82 15.13 5.39
CA ALA A 2 -20.36 15.19 4.76
C ALA A 2 -19.84 15.12 4.01
N ASN A 3 -19.50 14.95 3.75
CA ASN A 3 -18.96 14.81 3.10
C ASN A 3 -18.35 15.12 2.25
N ASN A 4 -17.90 15.34 2.14
CA ASN A 4 -17.37 15.46 1.33
C ASN A 4 -16.99 15.15 0.62
N LYS A 5 -17.52 15.26 0.94
CA LYS A 5 -17.01 14.89 0.13
C LYS A 5 -16.11 15.27 -0.90
N ARG A 6 -15.22 15.82 -0.70
CA ARG A 6 -14.21 16.26 -1.60
C ARG A 6 -13.11 15.21 -1.71
N LEU A 7 -12.98 14.61 -2.88
CA LEU A 7 -11.94 13.60 -3.09
C LEU A 7 -10.61 14.27 -3.37
N TYR A 8 -9.56 13.66 -2.88
CA TYR A 8 -8.21 14.13 -3.19
C TYR A 8 -7.91 13.85 -4.67
N ASP A 9 -7.30 14.81 -5.33
CA ASP A 9 -6.93 14.69 -6.74
C ASP A 9 -5.49 14.18 -6.84
N TYR A 10 -5.34 12.92 -7.20
CA TYR A 10 -4.02 12.32 -7.36
C TYR A 10 -3.37 12.70 -8.70
N GLY A 11 -4.13 13.34 -9.57
CA GLY A 11 -3.60 13.77 -10.86
C GLY A 11 -3.50 12.64 -11.84
N LYS A 12 -2.61 12.82 -12.78
CA LYS A 12 -2.42 11.87 -13.87
C LYS A 12 -1.24 10.97 -13.60
N CYS A 13 -1.34 9.74 -14.08
CA CYS A 13 -0.26 8.77 -13.94
C CYS A 13 0.97 9.24 -14.71
N HIS A 14 2.12 9.18 -14.07
CA HIS A 14 3.38 9.58 -14.71
C HIS A 14 3.82 8.61 -15.78
N VAL A 15 3.30 7.38 -15.76
CA VAL A 15 3.71 6.35 -16.69
C VAL A 15 2.87 6.38 -17.95
N CYS A 16 1.55 6.44 -17.82
CA CYS A 16 0.66 6.32 -18.97
C CYS A 16 -0.26 7.51 -19.17
N GLY A 17 -0.30 8.45 -18.26
CA GLY A 17 -1.08 9.66 -18.42
C GLY A 17 -2.54 9.57 -18.05
N GLU A 18 -3.01 8.41 -17.62
CA GLU A 18 -4.41 8.25 -17.22
C GLU A 18 -4.67 8.90 -15.88
N GLN A 19 -5.92 9.33 -15.69
CA GLN A 19 -6.33 9.89 -14.41
C GLN A 19 -6.29 8.80 -13.34
N MET A 20 -5.67 9.12 -12.21
CA MET A 20 -5.58 8.18 -11.11
C MET A 20 -6.82 8.30 -10.22
N HIS A 21 -7.23 7.18 -9.65
CA HIS A 21 -8.42 7.11 -8.81
C HIS A 21 -8.06 6.56 -7.44
N GLU A 22 -8.74 7.07 -6.42
CA GLU A 22 -8.47 6.61 -5.08
C GLU A 22 -9.03 5.22 -4.84
N LYS A 23 -8.23 4.38 -4.23
CA LYS A 23 -8.63 3.06 -3.79
C LYS A 23 -7.99 2.78 -2.44
N ARG A 24 -8.58 1.86 -1.70
CA ARG A 24 -7.99 1.34 -0.48
C ARG A 24 -7.17 0.12 -0.84
N ILE A 25 -5.89 0.15 -0.51
CA ILE A 25 -4.98 -0.93 -0.88
C ILE A 25 -4.29 -1.47 0.36
N SER A 26 -3.73 -2.66 0.22
CA SER A 26 -2.85 -3.23 1.24
C SER A 26 -1.42 -2.96 0.82
N GLN A 27 -0.62 -2.44 1.75
CA GLN A 27 0.79 -2.17 1.53
C GLN A 27 1.61 -3.12 2.37
N ASP A 28 2.61 -3.71 1.76
CA ASP A 28 3.51 -4.61 2.46
C ASP A 28 4.86 -3.94 2.67
N PHE A 29 5.44 -4.20 3.83
CA PHE A 29 6.72 -3.63 4.23
C PHE A 29 7.58 -4.70 4.84
N TRP A 30 8.84 -4.70 4.50
CA TRP A 30 9.81 -5.59 5.14
C TRP A 30 10.57 -4.82 6.20
N LEU A 31 10.49 -5.29 7.43
CA LEU A 31 11.15 -4.64 8.57
C LEU A 31 11.94 -5.70 9.31
N LYS A 32 13.26 -5.61 9.22
CA LYS A 32 14.16 -6.53 9.93
C LYS A 32 13.80 -7.99 9.68
N GLY A 33 13.56 -8.30 8.41
CA GLY A 33 13.25 -9.67 8.01
C GLY A 33 11.82 -10.10 8.25
N LYS A 34 10.96 -9.21 8.73
CA LYS A 34 9.55 -9.52 8.96
C LYS A 34 8.69 -8.76 7.96
N LEU A 35 7.69 -9.44 7.47
CA LEU A 35 6.73 -8.85 6.57
C LEU A 35 5.58 -8.27 7.37
N ILE A 36 5.30 -7.00 7.15
CA ILE A 36 4.20 -6.31 7.80
C ILE A 36 3.27 -5.82 6.72
N VAL A 37 1.98 -6.10 6.86
CA VAL A 37 0.97 -5.66 5.90
C VAL A 37 0.06 -4.67 6.59
N ILE A 38 -0.11 -3.50 5.97
CA ILE A 38 -1.05 -2.49 6.46
C ILE A 38 -2.18 -2.41 5.46
N GLU A 39 -3.39 -2.66 5.94
CA GLU A 39 -4.58 -2.70 5.10
C GLU A 39 -5.29 -1.37 5.05
N SER A 40 -6.13 -1.21 4.04
CA SER A 40 -7.02 -0.05 3.88
C SER A 40 -6.27 1.26 3.77
N VAL A 41 -5.14 1.24 3.09
CA VAL A 41 -4.34 2.44 2.88
C VAL A 41 -4.94 3.20 1.70
N PRO A 42 -5.33 4.47 1.89
CA PRO A 42 -5.83 5.26 0.75
C PRO A 42 -4.70 5.59 -0.19
N ALA A 43 -4.91 5.32 -1.47
CA ALA A 43 -3.89 5.52 -2.49
C ALA A 43 -4.54 5.89 -3.81
N GLY A 44 -3.80 6.59 -4.65
CA GLY A 44 -4.19 6.80 -6.02
C GLY A 44 -3.68 5.65 -6.85
N VAL A 45 -4.55 5.06 -7.65
CA VAL A 45 -4.20 3.89 -8.46
C VAL A 45 -4.56 4.20 -9.90
N CYS A 46 -3.63 3.94 -10.80
CA CYS A 46 -3.89 4.08 -12.23
C CYS A 46 -4.66 2.86 -12.72
N PRO A 47 -5.85 3.07 -13.30
CA PRO A 47 -6.63 1.92 -13.79
C PRO A 47 -6.01 1.27 -15.02
N GLN A 48 -5.11 1.98 -15.69
CA GLN A 48 -4.51 1.47 -16.92
C GLN A 48 -3.30 0.60 -16.65
N CYS A 49 -2.34 1.09 -15.86
CA CYS A 49 -1.08 0.38 -15.67
C CYS A 49 -0.85 -0.10 -14.24
N GLY A 50 -1.72 0.28 -13.30
CA GLY A 50 -1.60 -0.18 -11.93
C GLY A 50 -0.64 0.62 -11.06
N GLU A 51 -0.08 1.69 -11.58
CA GLU A 51 0.82 2.54 -10.79
C GLU A 51 0.08 3.07 -9.56
N LYS A 52 0.78 3.14 -8.43
CA LYS A 52 0.18 3.56 -7.16
C LYS A 52 0.97 4.68 -6.55
N ILE A 53 0.28 5.65 -5.97
CA ILE A 53 0.91 6.71 -5.19
C ILE A 53 0.09 6.95 -3.93
N VAL A 54 0.76 7.42 -2.88
CA VAL A 54 0.08 7.81 -1.65
C VAL A 54 0.37 9.28 -1.38
N ARG A 55 -0.57 9.94 -0.69
CA ARG A 55 -0.35 11.31 -0.27
C ARG A 55 0.77 11.35 0.77
N ALA A 56 1.43 12.51 0.85
CA ALA A 56 2.54 12.67 1.77
C ALA A 56 2.12 12.43 3.23
N ASP A 57 0.93 12.90 3.61
CA ASP A 57 0.46 12.70 4.98
C ASP A 57 0.18 11.21 5.27
N VAL A 58 -0.33 10.49 4.29
CA VAL A 58 -0.54 9.05 4.44
C VAL A 58 0.80 8.34 4.55
N GLY A 59 1.77 8.73 3.73
CA GLY A 59 3.11 8.14 3.81
C GLY A 59 3.76 8.36 5.17
N ARG A 60 3.61 9.55 5.72
CA ARG A 60 4.16 9.83 7.06
C ARG A 60 3.46 9.00 8.12
N GLN A 61 2.15 8.82 8.00
CA GLN A 61 1.43 8.00 8.95
C GLN A 61 1.84 6.53 8.85
N LEU A 62 2.06 6.04 7.65
CA LEU A 62 2.55 4.68 7.46
C LEU A 62 3.90 4.49 8.14
N ALA A 63 4.80 5.46 7.98
CA ALA A 63 6.11 5.38 8.62
C ALA A 63 5.98 5.33 10.13
N THR A 64 5.07 6.11 10.68
CA THR A 64 4.83 6.11 12.13
C THR A 64 4.29 4.74 12.59
N MET A 65 3.35 4.18 11.84
CA MET A 65 2.77 2.90 12.20
C MET A 65 3.81 1.79 12.16
N ILE A 66 4.69 1.81 11.16
CA ILE A 66 5.75 0.82 11.06
C ILE A 66 6.74 0.96 12.20
N GLY A 67 7.07 2.20 12.55
CA GLY A 67 8.00 2.46 13.65
C GLY A 67 7.47 2.02 15.00
N ASN A 68 6.15 1.93 15.14
CA ASN A 68 5.51 1.57 16.39
C ASN A 68 4.76 0.24 16.28
N VAL A 69 5.22 -0.65 15.42
CA VAL A 69 4.47 -1.89 15.16
C VAL A 69 4.27 -2.73 16.42
N ARG A 70 5.22 -2.67 17.36
CA ARG A 70 5.08 -3.42 18.62
C ARG A 70 3.90 -2.95 19.44
N HIS A 71 3.54 -1.68 19.29
CA HIS A 71 2.46 -1.07 20.06
C HIS A 71 1.19 -0.95 19.24
N SER A 72 1.25 -1.29 17.96
CA SER A 72 0.09 -1.23 17.09
C SER A 72 -0.85 -2.38 17.40
N ARG A 73 -2.14 -2.11 17.21
CA ARG A 73 -3.13 -3.14 17.38
C ARG A 73 -3.08 -4.07 16.18
N ILE A 74 -2.61 -5.28 16.40
CA ILE A 74 -2.55 -6.28 15.35
C ILE A 74 -3.92 -6.93 15.24
N ARG A 75 -4.54 -6.80 14.09
CA ARG A 75 -5.89 -7.30 13.89
C ARG A 75 -5.91 -8.76 13.50
N LYS A 76 -4.93 -9.18 12.74
CA LYS A 76 -4.86 -10.57 12.31
C LYS A 76 -3.46 -10.85 11.78
N THR A 77 -3.16 -12.12 11.64
CA THR A 77 -1.94 -12.54 10.96
C THR A 77 -2.31 -13.41 9.79
N ILE A 78 -1.42 -13.50 8.83
CA ILE A 78 -1.62 -14.31 7.63
C ILE A 78 -0.42 -15.23 7.46
N THR A 79 -0.66 -16.35 6.81
CA THR A 79 0.41 -17.28 6.45
C THR A 79 0.80 -17.00 5.02
N VAL A 80 2.10 -16.81 4.80
CA VAL A 80 2.61 -16.50 3.47
C VAL A 80 3.47 -17.66 3.02
N PRO A 81 3.15 -18.31 1.89
CA PRO A 81 4.02 -19.34 1.35
C PRO A 81 5.31 -18.70 0.83
N VAL A 82 6.41 -19.35 1.14
CA VAL A 82 7.72 -18.88 0.69
C VAL A 82 8.33 -19.98 -0.17
N ILE A 83 8.64 -19.62 -1.40
CA ILE A 83 9.23 -20.55 -2.35
C ILE A 83 10.62 -20.05 -2.68
N LYS A 84 11.58 -20.91 -2.54
CA LYS A 84 12.94 -20.56 -2.89
C LYS A 84 13.11 -20.75 -4.40
N TYR A 85 13.65 -19.75 -5.05
CA TYR A 85 13.95 -19.88 -6.46
C TYR A 85 15.03 -20.95 -6.64
N ALA A 86 14.78 -21.88 -7.54
CA ALA A 86 15.73 -22.91 -7.86
C ALA A 86 15.60 -23.22 -9.34
N ARG A 87 16.73 -23.48 -9.97
CA ARG A 87 16.72 -23.86 -11.38
C ARG A 87 16.16 -25.28 -11.48
N GLU A 88 15.13 -25.43 -12.31
CA GLU A 88 14.55 -26.73 -12.57
C GLU A 88 15.55 -27.60 -13.33
N ALA A 89 15.69 -28.83 -12.89
CA ALA A 89 16.42 -29.82 -13.67
C ALA A 89 15.50 -30.29 -14.78
N ALA A 90 15.94 -30.13 -15.99
CA ALA A 90 15.08 -30.46 -17.13
C ALA A 90 14.92 -31.96 -17.31
#